data_566128fe2953a724b615ffbeab1aa9f1
#
_entry.id   566128fe2953a724b615ffbeab1aa9f1
#
_cell.length_a   1.000
_cell.length_b   1.000
_cell.length_c   1.000
_cell.angle_alpha   90.00
_cell.angle_beta   90.00
_cell.angle_gamma   90.00
#
_symmetry.space_group_name_H-M   'P 1'
#
loop_
_entity.id
_entity.type
_entity.pdbx_description
1 polymer ?
#
loop_
_entity_poly.entity_id
_entity_poly.type
_entity_poly.pdbx_seq_one_letter_code
_entity_poly.pdbx_strand_id
1 'polypeptide(L)'
;KSIILCSINNNKTKAINDAKGTIAFYATVKAYSKPFIDLGFEENINRIRNEFFNNNPRGMMDNVSDEMVTSFSIVGSQIEVLEKLEEYKKYLDLPILTAPHYYLEKEIVEEYQNNILETFKV
;
A
#
# COMPACT_ATOMS: atom_id res chain seq x y z
N LYS A 1 11.41 -12.78 -6.53
CA LYS A 1 10.13 -12.08 -6.80
C LYS A 1 9.71 -11.27 -5.60
N SER A 2 9.36 -10.04 -5.82
CA SER A 2 8.84 -9.16 -4.79
C SER A 2 7.50 -8.59 -5.22
N ILE A 3 6.51 -8.67 -4.34
CA ILE A 3 5.21 -8.05 -4.58
C ILE A 3 5.23 -6.67 -3.97
N ILE A 4 4.98 -5.66 -4.77
CA ILE A 4 5.02 -4.26 -4.36
C ILE A 4 3.63 -3.65 -4.52
N LEU A 5 3.09 -3.11 -3.43
CA LEU A 5 1.85 -2.33 -3.51
C LEU A 5 2.15 -1.04 -4.26
N CYS A 6 1.37 -0.78 -5.30
CA CYS A 6 1.58 0.36 -6.18
C CYS A 6 0.26 1.13 -6.31
N SER A 7 0.23 2.35 -5.80
CA SER A 7 -0.97 3.19 -5.80
C SER A 7 -0.72 4.44 -6.64
N ILE A 8 -1.27 4.46 -7.84
CA ILE A 8 -1.05 5.55 -8.80
C ILE A 8 -2.29 6.42 -8.91
N ASN A 9 -2.12 7.69 -8.55
CA ASN A 9 -3.18 8.68 -8.67
C ASN A 9 -2.52 10.06 -8.72
N ASN A 10 -3.04 10.95 -9.56
CA ASN A 10 -2.53 12.32 -9.64
C ASN A 10 -2.75 13.08 -8.33
N ASN A 11 -3.78 12.71 -7.58
CA ASN A 11 -4.00 13.22 -6.23
C ASN A 11 -3.25 12.32 -5.25
N LYS A 12 -2.10 12.78 -4.77
CA LYS A 12 -1.24 11.98 -3.91
C LYS A 12 -1.91 11.64 -2.58
N THR A 13 -2.66 12.56 -2.01
CA THR A 13 -3.40 12.31 -0.77
C THR A 13 -4.38 11.16 -0.95
N LYS A 14 -5.10 11.14 -2.06
CA LYS A 14 -6.03 10.06 -2.38
C LYS A 14 -5.27 8.74 -2.59
N ALA A 15 -4.13 8.78 -3.27
CA ALA A 15 -3.32 7.58 -3.50
C ALA A 15 -2.87 6.96 -2.18
N ILE A 16 -2.46 7.78 -1.23
CA ILE A 16 -2.04 7.32 0.11
C ILE A 16 -3.24 6.76 0.86
N ASN A 17 -4.34 7.48 0.91
CA ASN A 17 -5.52 7.06 1.67
C ASN A 17 -6.12 5.77 1.13
N ASP A 18 -6.17 5.61 -0.18
CA ASP A 18 -6.73 4.40 -0.79
C ASP A 18 -5.81 3.18 -0.60
N ALA A 19 -4.53 3.38 -0.35
CA ALA A 19 -3.60 2.29 -0.05
C ALA A 19 -3.68 1.83 1.41
N LYS A 20 -4.25 2.64 2.32
CA LYS A 20 -4.27 2.32 3.76
C LYS A 20 -4.99 1.03 4.09
N GLY A 21 -6.06 0.71 3.37
CA GLY A 21 -6.80 -0.54 3.60
C GLY A 21 -5.96 -1.77 3.37
N THR A 22 -5.19 -1.78 2.28
CA THR A 22 -4.31 -2.90 1.95
C THR A 22 -3.17 -3.03 2.96
N ILE A 23 -2.57 -1.91 3.35
CA ILE A 23 -1.53 -1.90 4.38
C ILE A 23 -2.09 -2.40 5.70
N ALA A 24 -3.29 -1.93 6.09
CA ALA A 24 -3.93 -2.36 7.33
C ALA A 24 -4.16 -3.87 7.35
N PHE A 25 -4.62 -4.43 6.25
CA PHE A 25 -4.84 -5.87 6.17
C PHE A 25 -3.53 -6.64 6.32
N TYR A 26 -2.49 -6.22 5.63
CA TYR A 26 -1.17 -6.86 5.73
C TYR A 26 -0.64 -6.80 7.16
N ALA A 27 -0.91 -5.71 7.87
CA ALA A 27 -0.47 -5.55 9.26
C ALA A 27 -1.10 -6.57 10.21
N THR A 28 -2.26 -7.15 9.84
CA THR A 28 -2.90 -8.19 10.67
C THR A 28 -2.28 -9.56 10.48
N VAL A 29 -1.55 -9.77 9.40
CA VAL A 29 -0.93 -11.05 9.08
C VAL A 29 0.45 -11.10 9.73
N LYS A 30 0.65 -12.06 10.63
CA LYS A 30 1.89 -12.16 11.41
C LYS A 30 3.14 -12.16 10.54
N ALA A 31 3.12 -12.89 9.43
CA ALA A 31 4.26 -13.00 8.53
C ALA A 31 4.63 -11.66 7.87
N TYR A 32 3.66 -10.78 7.68
CA TYR A 32 3.87 -9.49 7.02
C TYR A 32 4.07 -8.33 7.98
N SER A 33 3.78 -8.52 9.27
CA SER A 33 3.87 -7.42 10.24
C SER A 33 5.30 -7.14 10.71
N LYS A 34 6.20 -8.12 10.63
CA LYS A 34 7.55 -7.94 11.12
C LYS A 34 8.30 -6.75 10.51
N PRO A 35 8.28 -6.53 9.19
CA PRO A 35 8.96 -5.36 8.62
C PRO A 35 8.43 -4.03 9.18
N PHE A 36 7.12 -3.95 9.47
CA PHE A 36 6.54 -2.75 10.08
C PHE A 36 7.06 -2.54 11.50
N ILE A 37 7.14 -3.63 12.26
CA ILE A 37 7.64 -3.58 13.65
C ILE A 37 9.10 -3.16 13.64
N ASP A 38 9.91 -3.72 12.74
CA ASP A 38 11.33 -3.40 12.64
C ASP A 38 11.59 -1.92 12.33
N LEU A 39 10.64 -1.24 11.66
CA LEU A 39 10.75 0.18 11.38
C LEU A 39 10.10 1.08 12.44
N GLY A 40 9.64 0.49 13.54
CA GLY A 40 9.12 1.28 14.66
C GLY A 40 7.62 1.49 14.67
N PHE A 41 6.86 0.74 13.88
CA PHE A 41 5.40 0.88 13.81
C PHE A 41 4.65 -0.12 14.69
N GLU A 42 5.30 -0.69 15.71
CA GLU A 42 4.68 -1.72 16.56
C GLU A 42 3.37 -1.26 17.21
N GLU A 43 3.30 -0.03 17.71
CA GLU A 43 2.07 0.49 18.29
C GLU A 43 0.94 0.55 17.27
N ASN A 44 1.25 1.01 16.07
CA ASN A 44 0.26 1.05 14.98
C ASN A 44 -0.26 -0.35 14.68
N ILE A 45 0.64 -1.33 14.60
CA ILE A 45 0.27 -2.72 14.34
C ILE A 45 -0.67 -3.25 15.42
N ASN A 46 -0.36 -2.98 16.69
CA ASN A 46 -1.18 -3.45 17.80
C ASN A 46 -2.58 -2.84 17.76
N ARG A 47 -2.69 -1.54 17.43
CA ARG A 47 -3.98 -0.87 17.31
C ARG A 47 -4.78 -1.40 16.12
N ILE A 48 -4.11 -1.63 15.00
CA ILE A 48 -4.76 -2.18 13.81
C ILE A 48 -5.33 -3.57 14.10
N ARG A 49 -4.56 -4.43 14.78
CA ARG A 49 -5.03 -5.76 15.15
C ARG A 49 -6.22 -5.71 16.09
N ASN A 50 -6.19 -4.80 17.06
CA ASN A 50 -7.30 -4.63 17.98
C ASN A 50 -8.58 -4.23 17.25
N GLU A 51 -8.48 -3.30 16.31
CA GLU A 51 -9.60 -2.87 15.50
C GLU A 51 -10.08 -3.98 14.57
N PHE A 52 -9.18 -4.81 14.08
CA PHE A 52 -9.52 -5.97 13.27
C PHE A 52 -10.39 -6.95 14.07
N PHE A 53 -10.00 -7.26 15.32
CA PHE A 53 -10.78 -8.14 16.19
C PHE A 53 -12.14 -7.55 16.54
N ASN A 54 -12.25 -6.23 16.54
CA ASN A 54 -13.52 -5.52 16.79
C ASN A 54 -14.35 -5.33 15.52
N ASN A 55 -13.93 -5.90 14.40
CA ASN A 55 -14.61 -5.77 13.10
C ASN A 55 -14.78 -4.31 12.68
N ASN A 56 -13.76 -3.49 12.90
CA ASN A 56 -13.78 -2.06 12.61
C ASN A 56 -12.73 -1.70 11.54
N PRO A 57 -13.03 -1.92 10.24
CA PRO A 57 -12.07 -1.59 9.17
C PRO A 57 -11.67 -0.11 9.15
N ARG A 58 -12.60 0.79 9.47
CA ARG A 58 -12.32 2.21 9.52
C ARG A 58 -11.25 2.53 10.57
N GLY A 59 -11.39 1.94 11.76
CA GLY A 59 -10.41 2.09 12.82
C GLY A 59 -9.07 1.50 12.45
N MET A 60 -9.06 0.39 11.71
CA MET A 60 -7.82 -0.18 11.20
C MET A 60 -7.08 0.81 10.31
N MET A 61 -7.80 1.39 9.35
CA MET A 61 -7.19 2.34 8.42
C MET A 61 -6.75 3.64 9.11
N ASP A 62 -7.51 4.08 10.11
CA ASP A 62 -7.17 5.29 10.88
C ASP A 62 -5.84 5.14 11.63
N ASN A 63 -5.41 3.91 11.91
CA ASN A 63 -4.16 3.63 12.58
C ASN A 63 -2.99 3.36 11.61
N VAL A 64 -3.22 3.42 10.32
CA VAL A 64 -2.16 3.38 9.31
C VAL A 64 -1.71 4.81 9.05
N SER A 65 -0.45 5.10 9.35
CA SER A 65 0.09 6.43 9.10
C SER A 65 0.48 6.58 7.62
N ASP A 66 0.58 7.82 7.16
CA ASP A 66 1.06 8.09 5.80
C ASP A 66 2.47 7.53 5.63
N GLU A 67 3.28 7.60 6.68
CA GLU A 67 4.64 7.09 6.66
C GLU A 67 4.68 5.57 6.47
N MET A 68 3.75 4.83 7.06
CA MET A 68 3.64 3.39 6.81
C MET A 68 3.37 3.11 5.34
N VAL A 69 2.47 3.89 4.72
CA VAL A 69 2.15 3.72 3.30
C VAL A 69 3.37 3.99 2.44
N THR A 70 4.05 5.12 2.65
CA THR A 70 5.19 5.51 1.82
C THR A 70 6.41 4.62 2.04
N SER A 71 6.51 4.00 3.21
CA SER A 71 7.63 3.08 3.51
C SER A 71 7.45 1.70 2.86
N PHE A 72 6.21 1.27 2.64
CA PHE A 72 5.92 -0.10 2.18
C PHE A 72 5.20 -0.18 0.84
N SER A 73 5.04 0.95 0.16
CA SER A 73 4.41 0.97 -1.15
C SER A 73 5.01 2.07 -2.02
N ILE A 74 4.71 2.00 -3.30
CA ILE A 74 5.08 3.05 -4.24
C ILE A 74 3.79 3.82 -4.52
N VAL A 75 3.75 5.10 -4.17
CA VAL A 75 2.56 5.92 -4.32
C VAL A 75 2.88 7.24 -5.00
N GLY A 76 1.94 7.73 -5.78
CA GLY A 76 2.03 9.04 -6.40
C GLY A 76 1.50 9.05 -7.82
N SER A 77 1.87 10.08 -8.57
CA SER A 77 1.54 10.19 -9.98
C SER A 77 2.32 9.16 -10.81
N GLN A 78 1.97 9.03 -12.08
CA GLN A 78 2.68 8.12 -12.98
C GLN A 78 4.17 8.41 -13.02
N ILE A 79 4.54 9.69 -13.11
CA ILE A 79 5.94 10.10 -13.18
C ILE A 79 6.68 9.74 -11.89
N GLU A 80 6.09 10.05 -10.74
CA GLU A 80 6.69 9.73 -9.44
C GLU A 80 6.90 8.23 -9.28
N VAL A 81 5.92 7.44 -9.68
CA VAL A 81 5.99 5.98 -9.56
C VAL A 81 7.07 5.41 -10.48
N LEU A 82 7.16 5.91 -11.71
CA LEU A 82 8.20 5.46 -12.64
C LEU A 82 9.59 5.75 -12.13
N GLU A 83 9.82 6.94 -11.57
CA GLU A 83 11.10 7.31 -10.98
C GLU A 83 11.46 6.42 -9.80
N LYS A 84 10.49 6.15 -8.92
CA LYS A 84 10.69 5.32 -7.74
C LYS A 84 11.01 3.88 -8.13
N LEU A 85 10.32 3.38 -9.14
CA LEU A 85 10.53 2.01 -9.60
C LEU A 85 11.92 1.83 -10.20
N GLU A 86 12.45 2.85 -10.88
CA GLU A 86 13.81 2.79 -11.40
C GLU A 86 14.83 2.60 -10.28
N GLU A 87 14.61 3.22 -9.12
CA GLU A 87 15.46 3.00 -7.95
C GLU A 87 15.38 1.56 -7.46
N TYR A 88 14.17 1.00 -7.40
CA TYR A 88 13.97 -0.36 -6.94
C TYR A 88 14.55 -1.41 -7.88
N LYS A 89 14.60 -1.15 -9.17
CA LYS A 89 15.16 -2.09 -10.15
C LYS A 89 16.60 -2.46 -9.85
N LYS A 90 17.32 -1.61 -9.14
CA LYS A 90 18.71 -1.87 -8.77
C LYS A 90 18.82 -2.99 -7.73
N TYR A 91 17.75 -3.27 -7.00
CA TYR A 91 17.76 -4.21 -5.88
C TYR A 91 16.80 -5.38 -6.04
N LEU A 92 15.89 -5.32 -7.03
CA LEU A 92 14.85 -6.33 -7.22
C LEU A 92 14.99 -7.00 -8.59
N ASP A 93 14.93 -8.32 -8.59
CA ASP A 93 15.03 -9.09 -9.83
C ASP A 93 13.80 -8.91 -10.71
N LEU A 94 12.60 -9.11 -10.13
CA LEU A 94 11.35 -9.03 -10.88
C LEU A 94 10.22 -8.55 -9.98
N PRO A 95 9.94 -7.25 -10.00
CA PRO A 95 8.85 -6.73 -9.18
C PRO A 95 7.49 -7.10 -9.78
N ILE A 96 6.57 -7.48 -8.91
CA ILE A 96 5.17 -7.70 -9.26
C ILE A 96 4.38 -6.58 -8.59
N LEU A 97 3.69 -5.77 -9.39
CA LEU A 97 2.94 -4.63 -8.87
C LEU A 97 1.50 -5.05 -8.57
N THR A 98 1.01 -4.65 -7.42
CA THR A 98 -0.39 -4.88 -7.06
C THR A 98 -1.04 -3.55 -6.68
N ALA A 99 -2.26 -3.34 -7.17
CA ALA A 99 -3.04 -2.14 -6.85
C ALA A 99 -3.66 -2.25 -5.46
N PRO A 100 -4.01 -1.11 -4.83
CA PRO A 100 -4.82 -1.13 -3.61
C PRO A 100 -6.11 -1.92 -3.86
N HIS A 101 -6.45 -2.81 -2.95
CA HIS A 101 -7.60 -3.69 -3.18
C HIS A 101 -8.40 -4.06 -1.91
N TYR A 102 -7.86 -3.84 -0.71
CA TYR A 102 -8.60 -4.14 0.52
C TYR A 102 -9.38 -2.91 0.99
N TYR A 103 -10.63 -3.15 1.42
CA TYR A 103 -11.52 -2.12 1.99
C TYR A 103 -11.83 -0.98 1.02
N LEU A 104 -11.86 -1.28 -0.28
CA LEU A 104 -12.22 -0.33 -1.34
C LEU A 104 -13.36 -0.90 -2.16
N GLU A 105 -14.18 0.00 -2.71
CA GLU A 105 -15.22 -0.40 -3.65
C GLU A 105 -14.59 -0.93 -4.92
N LYS A 106 -15.29 -1.83 -5.60
CA LYS A 106 -14.81 -2.48 -6.82
C LYS A 106 -14.37 -1.47 -7.88
N GLU A 107 -15.12 -0.41 -8.06
CA GLU A 107 -14.83 0.63 -9.06
C GLU A 107 -13.50 1.34 -8.76
N ILE A 108 -13.21 1.55 -7.48
CA ILE A 108 -11.95 2.18 -7.06
C ILE A 108 -10.78 1.22 -7.31
N VAL A 109 -10.95 -0.06 -6.99
CA VAL A 109 -9.92 -1.07 -7.26
C VAL A 109 -9.60 -1.10 -8.75
N GLU A 110 -10.62 -1.12 -9.60
CA GLU A 110 -10.45 -1.13 -11.05
C GLU A 110 -9.74 0.12 -11.55
N GLU A 111 -10.04 1.29 -10.98
CA GLU A 111 -9.37 2.53 -11.32
C GLU A 111 -7.86 2.43 -11.09
N TYR A 112 -7.45 1.91 -9.94
CA TYR A 112 -6.03 1.77 -9.62
C TYR A 112 -5.35 0.69 -10.48
N GLN A 113 -6.04 -0.39 -10.78
CA GLN A 113 -5.53 -1.42 -11.70
C GLN A 113 -5.30 -0.81 -13.08
N ASN A 114 -6.26 -0.03 -13.58
CA ASN A 114 -6.13 0.64 -14.86
C ASN A 114 -4.99 1.68 -14.85
N ASN A 115 -4.80 2.38 -13.74
CA ASN A 115 -3.72 3.36 -13.62
C ASN A 115 -2.35 2.68 -13.76
N ILE A 116 -2.20 1.48 -13.19
CA ILE A 116 -0.97 0.70 -13.36
C ILE A 116 -0.80 0.30 -14.83
N LEU A 117 -1.85 -0.23 -15.45
CA LEU A 117 -1.79 -0.66 -16.85
C LEU A 117 -1.43 0.50 -17.78
N GLU A 118 -2.03 1.67 -17.57
CA GLU A 118 -1.73 2.85 -18.39
C GLU A 118 -0.30 3.36 -18.18
N THR A 119 0.22 3.29 -16.95
CA THR A 119 1.56 3.76 -16.63
C THR A 119 2.63 2.91 -17.32
N PHE A 120 2.41 1.60 -17.40
CA PHE A 120 3.39 0.67 -17.96
C PHE A 120 3.01 0.17 -19.37
N LYS A 121 2.11 0.87 -20.00
CA LYS A 121 1.71 0.56 -21.37
C LYS A 121 2.86 0.84 -22.32
N VAL A 122 3.10 -0.12 -23.21
CA VAL A 122 4.16 -0.02 -24.20
C VAL A 122 3.60 0.60 -25.49
#